data_3ed5f17bd6cba6aa8f9ce9d775cec14b
#
_entry.id   3ed5f17bd6cba6aa8f9ce9d775cec14b
#
_cell.length_a   1.000
_cell.length_b   1.000
_cell.length_c   1.000
_cell.angle_alpha   90.00
_cell.angle_beta   90.00
_cell.angle_gamma   90.00
#
_symmetry.space_group_name_H-M   'P 1'
#
loop_
_entity.id
_entity.type
_entity.pdbx_description
1 polymer ?
#
loop_
_entity_poly.entity_id
_entity_poly.type
_entity_poly.pdbx_seq_one_letter_code
_entity_poly.pdbx_strand_id
1 'polypeptide(L)'
;MKTTPSRRSFLKLAAACTAPAFGSLAFAAPQTQQKFDKVADVIVIGSGFAGLAAALEAKEKGASVMLLEKMPAYGGNSAINGGAFAVAGSPLQEKEGIKDSPELMLQDMIKSGRGLSHVDLLKNIVYGTRPAFDFTVKYGVKYKPFVQHFGGHSVPRIMQTVESTGGGITRPLVEAAKNLGVDMHLGCAVTDLILNNEGRVIGVKVLERHDYRKENSGVPQVYGARKGVVAATGGFSQNVAFRMQQDPTLGPNLESTNH
;
A
#
# COMPACT_ATOMS: atom_id res chain seq x y z
N MET A 1 -10.06 7.78 55.55
CA MET A 1 -9.49 7.91 54.22
C MET A 1 -8.40 6.87 54.08
N LYS A 2 -8.66 5.79 53.33
CA LYS A 2 -7.68 4.72 53.08
C LYS A 2 -7.07 4.99 51.71
N THR A 3 -5.79 5.33 51.67
CA THR A 3 -5.02 5.55 50.42
C THR A 3 -4.60 4.20 49.87
N THR A 4 -5.04 3.88 48.67
CA THR A 4 -4.57 2.72 47.87
C THR A 4 -3.18 2.97 47.36
N PRO A 5 -2.21 2.04 47.49
CA PRO A 5 -0.85 2.22 46.97
C PRO A 5 -0.82 2.13 45.45
N SER A 6 -0.09 3.04 44.83
CA SER A 6 0.08 3.14 43.38
C SER A 6 0.95 1.99 42.84
N ARG A 7 0.70 1.57 41.59
CA ARG A 7 1.47 0.51 40.89
C ARG A 7 2.98 0.76 40.80
N ARG A 8 3.44 1.96 41.06
CA ARG A 8 4.87 2.31 41.12
C ARG A 8 5.57 1.89 42.41
N SER A 9 4.81 1.64 43.49
CA SER A 9 5.36 1.21 44.79
C SER A 9 5.67 -0.28 44.86
N PHE A 10 5.09 -1.10 43.98
CA PHE A 10 5.31 -2.55 43.95
C PHE A 10 6.63 -2.95 43.29
N LEU A 11 7.20 -2.08 42.47
CA LEU A 11 8.47 -2.35 41.74
C LEU A 11 9.74 -1.99 42.53
N LYS A 12 9.62 -1.42 43.73
CA LYS A 12 10.78 -1.04 44.55
C LYS A 12 11.14 -2.02 45.68
N LEU A 13 10.38 -3.09 45.85
CA LEU A 13 10.61 -4.05 46.97
C LEU A 13 11.19 -5.40 46.56
N ALA A 14 11.63 -5.55 45.29
CA ALA A 14 12.21 -6.79 44.77
C ALA A 14 13.75 -6.71 44.48
N ALA A 15 14.45 -5.77 45.10
CA ALA A 15 15.89 -5.58 44.85
C ALA A 15 16.70 -5.60 46.16
N ALA A 16 16.61 -6.69 46.90
CA ALA A 16 17.55 -6.98 47.99
C ALA A 16 17.60 -8.50 48.25
N CYS A 17 18.13 -9.27 47.29
CA CYS A 17 18.66 -10.58 47.55
C CYS A 17 20.05 -10.65 46.90
N THR A 18 21.07 -10.57 47.71
CA THR A 18 22.45 -10.83 47.37
C THR A 18 22.59 -12.28 46.91
N ALA A 19 22.87 -12.50 45.63
CA ALA A 19 23.31 -13.77 45.07
C ALA A 19 24.75 -13.64 44.60
N PRO A 20 25.59 -14.65 44.77
CA PRO A 20 27.01 -14.61 44.44
C PRO A 20 27.22 -14.49 42.94
N ALA A 21 28.26 -13.73 42.56
CA ALA A 21 28.68 -13.50 41.19
C ALA A 21 29.16 -14.81 40.54
N PHE A 22 28.23 -15.57 39.97
CA PHE A 22 28.57 -16.48 38.88
C PHE A 22 28.54 -15.67 37.59
N GLY A 23 29.73 -15.43 37.03
CA GLY A 23 29.88 -14.83 35.71
C GLY A 23 29.11 -15.67 34.69
N SER A 24 27.90 -15.23 34.35
CA SER A 24 27.19 -15.76 33.21
C SER A 24 27.98 -15.37 31.97
N LEU A 25 28.79 -16.27 31.46
CA LEU A 25 29.22 -16.28 30.08
C LEU A 25 27.92 -16.41 29.27
N ALA A 26 27.32 -15.26 28.93
CA ALA A 26 26.30 -15.22 27.93
C ALA A 26 26.95 -15.66 26.61
N PHE A 27 26.88 -16.95 26.33
CA PHE A 27 27.07 -17.43 24.96
C PHE A 27 26.02 -16.73 24.14
N ALA A 28 26.43 -15.68 23.41
CA ALA A 28 25.60 -15.15 22.33
C ALA A 28 25.31 -16.35 21.42
N ALA A 29 24.05 -16.81 21.41
CA ALA A 29 23.64 -17.83 20.47
C ALA A 29 24.05 -17.31 19.09
N PRO A 30 24.65 -18.15 18.22
CA PRO A 30 25.03 -17.72 16.90
C PRO A 30 23.77 -17.17 16.25
N GLN A 31 23.78 -15.89 15.87
CA GLN A 31 22.71 -15.28 15.10
C GLN A 31 22.64 -16.07 13.80
N THR A 32 21.65 -16.93 13.67
CA THR A 32 21.37 -17.58 12.40
C THR A 32 20.99 -16.47 11.44
N GLN A 33 21.95 -16.09 10.60
CA GLN A 33 21.73 -15.08 9.56
C GLN A 33 20.57 -15.58 8.70
N GLN A 34 19.46 -14.83 8.69
CA GLN A 34 18.26 -15.21 7.92
C GLN A 34 18.68 -15.45 6.47
N LYS A 35 18.54 -16.67 6.00
CA LYS A 35 18.82 -17.02 4.60
C LYS A 35 17.62 -16.62 3.77
N PHE A 36 17.86 -15.91 2.67
CA PHE A 36 16.85 -15.52 1.69
C PHE A 36 17.07 -16.27 0.37
N ASP A 37 15.98 -16.70 -0.25
CA ASP A 37 16.00 -17.36 -1.58
C ASP A 37 16.24 -16.34 -2.70
N LYS A 38 15.66 -15.14 -2.56
CA LYS A 38 15.87 -13.98 -3.44
C LYS A 38 16.06 -12.72 -2.61
N VAL A 39 16.78 -11.74 -3.17
CA VAL A 39 17.04 -10.45 -2.49
C VAL A 39 16.93 -9.31 -3.50
N ALA A 40 16.17 -8.26 -3.12
CA ALA A 40 16.14 -6.98 -3.83
C ALA A 40 16.45 -5.82 -2.87
N ASP A 41 16.61 -4.60 -3.39
CA ASP A 41 16.67 -3.41 -2.54
C ASP A 41 15.30 -3.12 -1.93
N VAL A 42 14.27 -3.15 -2.78
CA VAL A 42 12.89 -2.88 -2.39
C VAL A 42 12.00 -4.03 -2.85
N ILE A 43 11.16 -4.53 -1.95
CA ILE A 43 10.06 -5.43 -2.28
C ILE A 43 8.76 -4.63 -2.22
N VAL A 44 7.95 -4.73 -3.27
CA VAL A 44 6.62 -4.12 -3.35
C VAL A 44 5.57 -5.23 -3.35
N ILE A 45 4.61 -5.15 -2.42
CA ILE A 45 3.54 -6.14 -2.26
C ILE A 45 2.26 -5.57 -2.87
N GLY A 46 1.81 -6.16 -3.98
CA GLY A 46 0.63 -5.75 -4.73
C GLY A 46 0.95 -4.89 -5.94
N SER A 47 0.22 -5.09 -7.03
CA SER A 47 0.41 -4.45 -8.33
C SER A 47 -0.70 -3.44 -8.70
N GLY A 48 -1.44 -2.95 -7.72
CA GLY A 48 -2.36 -1.83 -7.89
C GLY A 48 -1.63 -0.51 -8.17
N PHE A 49 -2.35 0.62 -8.27
CA PHE A 49 -1.75 1.94 -8.55
C PHE A 49 -0.59 2.27 -7.61
N ALA A 50 -0.78 2.08 -6.30
CA ALA A 50 0.23 2.40 -5.30
C ALA A 50 1.49 1.54 -5.47
N GLY A 51 1.33 0.23 -5.73
CA GLY A 51 2.46 -0.68 -5.91
C GLY A 51 3.23 -0.40 -7.19
N LEU A 52 2.53 -0.17 -8.31
CA LEU A 52 3.16 0.20 -9.58
C LEU A 52 3.91 1.53 -9.47
N ALA A 53 3.31 2.54 -8.85
CA ALA A 53 3.96 3.83 -8.63
C ALA A 53 5.23 3.69 -7.76
N ALA A 54 5.13 2.95 -6.65
CA ALA A 54 6.28 2.70 -5.77
C ALA A 54 7.41 1.93 -6.47
N ALA A 55 7.06 0.93 -7.29
CA ALA A 55 8.03 0.15 -8.04
C ALA A 55 8.76 0.99 -9.08
N LEU A 56 8.03 1.80 -9.84
CA LEU A 56 8.59 2.70 -10.84
C LEU A 56 9.51 3.75 -10.22
N GLU A 57 9.05 4.44 -9.17
CA GLU A 57 9.84 5.44 -8.46
C GLU A 57 11.13 4.86 -7.85
N ALA A 58 11.04 3.70 -7.21
CA ALA A 58 12.21 3.03 -6.64
C ALA A 58 13.20 2.62 -7.74
N LYS A 59 12.70 2.14 -8.87
CA LYS A 59 13.53 1.72 -10.01
C LYS A 59 14.23 2.90 -10.66
N GLU A 60 13.55 4.02 -10.87
CA GLU A 60 14.16 5.26 -11.41
C GLU A 60 15.26 5.82 -10.51
N LYS A 61 15.15 5.59 -9.19
CA LYS A 61 16.21 5.95 -8.22
C LYS A 61 17.34 4.90 -8.13
N GLY A 62 17.41 3.96 -9.07
CA GLY A 62 18.49 2.97 -9.20
C GLY A 62 18.39 1.78 -8.24
N ALA A 63 17.24 1.58 -7.55
CA ALA A 63 17.07 0.40 -6.72
C ALA A 63 16.79 -0.86 -7.55
N SER A 64 17.24 -2.02 -7.10
CA SER A 64 16.67 -3.29 -7.55
C SER A 64 15.31 -3.47 -6.89
N VAL A 65 14.29 -3.75 -7.71
CA VAL A 65 12.89 -3.82 -7.25
C VAL A 65 12.28 -5.14 -7.62
N MET A 66 11.63 -5.79 -6.64
CA MET A 66 10.81 -6.98 -6.83
C MET A 66 9.36 -6.62 -6.50
N LEU A 67 8.43 -6.86 -7.43
CA LEU A 67 7.00 -6.64 -7.24
C LEU A 67 6.28 -7.98 -7.19
N LEU A 68 5.56 -8.23 -6.11
CA LEU A 68 4.88 -9.48 -5.82
C LEU A 68 3.36 -9.28 -5.89
N GLU A 69 2.70 -10.03 -6.78
CA GLU A 69 1.25 -10.00 -6.98
C GLU A 69 0.68 -11.41 -6.78
N LYS A 70 -0.28 -11.55 -5.88
CA LYS A 70 -0.91 -12.86 -5.59
C LYS A 70 -1.83 -13.35 -6.70
N MET A 71 -2.41 -12.43 -7.47
CA MET A 71 -3.36 -12.74 -8.53
C MET A 71 -2.65 -13.20 -9.81
N PRO A 72 -3.35 -13.87 -10.74
CA PRO A 72 -2.80 -14.27 -12.03
C PRO A 72 -2.68 -13.10 -13.03
N ALA A 73 -3.07 -11.88 -12.63
CA ALA A 73 -2.99 -10.68 -13.45
C ALA A 73 -2.59 -9.47 -12.59
N TYR A 74 -1.88 -8.51 -13.20
CA TYR A 74 -1.52 -7.26 -12.54
C TYR A 74 -2.68 -6.27 -12.50
N GLY A 75 -2.67 -5.38 -11.49
CA GLY A 75 -3.54 -4.23 -11.38
C GLY A 75 -4.60 -4.31 -10.28
N GLY A 76 -5.00 -5.50 -9.84
CA GLY A 76 -5.99 -5.67 -8.77
C GLY A 76 -7.25 -4.81 -8.99
N ASN A 77 -7.82 -4.28 -7.92
CA ASN A 77 -8.98 -3.37 -8.00
C ASN A 77 -8.70 -2.07 -8.76
N SER A 78 -7.43 -1.68 -8.88
CA SER A 78 -7.05 -0.51 -9.68
C SER A 78 -7.32 -0.69 -11.17
N ALA A 79 -7.33 -1.92 -11.70
CA ALA A 79 -7.58 -2.20 -13.10
C ALA A 79 -9.08 -2.19 -13.46
N ILE A 80 -9.95 -2.54 -12.53
CA ILE A 80 -11.38 -2.78 -12.78
C ILE A 80 -12.30 -1.59 -12.48
N ASN A 81 -11.75 -0.49 -11.95
CA ASN A 81 -12.52 0.75 -11.74
C ASN A 81 -12.79 1.50 -13.06
N GLY A 82 -13.56 2.58 -13.02
CA GLY A 82 -13.98 3.38 -14.20
C GLY A 82 -12.86 4.24 -14.82
N GLY A 83 -11.62 4.21 -14.34
CA GLY A 83 -10.50 4.98 -14.91
C GLY A 83 -10.65 6.51 -14.78
N ALA A 84 -11.41 6.96 -13.79
CA ALA A 84 -11.61 8.36 -13.49
C ALA A 84 -10.62 8.84 -12.44
N PHE A 85 -9.99 10.00 -12.68
CA PHE A 85 -8.99 10.59 -11.81
C PHE A 85 -9.33 12.08 -11.57
N ALA A 86 -9.64 12.44 -10.34
CA ALA A 86 -9.88 13.83 -9.96
C ALA A 86 -8.55 14.58 -9.85
N VAL A 87 -8.39 15.66 -10.65
CA VAL A 87 -7.15 16.44 -10.71
C VAL A 87 -7.47 17.91 -10.64
N ALA A 88 -7.12 18.56 -9.55
CA ALA A 88 -7.23 20.02 -9.43
C ALA A 88 -6.09 20.71 -10.19
N GLY A 89 -6.41 21.70 -11.02
CA GLY A 89 -5.44 22.41 -11.84
C GLY A 89 -4.87 21.56 -12.99
N SER A 90 -5.70 20.72 -13.62
CA SER A 90 -5.25 19.93 -14.77
C SER A 90 -5.03 20.80 -16.01
N PRO A 91 -4.18 20.39 -16.99
CA PRO A 91 -3.95 21.14 -18.22
C PRO A 91 -5.23 21.34 -19.04
N LEU A 92 -6.19 20.41 -18.95
CA LEU A 92 -7.48 20.57 -19.63
C LEU A 92 -8.38 21.60 -18.94
N GLN A 93 -8.39 21.65 -17.61
CA GLN A 93 -9.09 22.73 -16.89
C GLN A 93 -8.54 24.10 -17.27
N GLU A 94 -7.21 24.25 -17.35
CA GLU A 94 -6.57 25.48 -17.79
C GLU A 94 -7.02 25.88 -19.22
N LYS A 95 -7.03 24.91 -20.14
CA LYS A 95 -7.47 25.10 -21.53
C LYS A 95 -8.94 25.47 -21.64
N GLU A 96 -9.80 24.89 -20.80
CA GLU A 96 -11.26 25.15 -20.78
C GLU A 96 -11.63 26.36 -19.91
N GLY A 97 -10.65 27.06 -19.32
CA GLY A 97 -10.87 28.22 -18.47
C GLY A 97 -11.52 27.90 -17.11
N ILE A 98 -11.49 26.63 -16.69
CA ILE A 98 -12.03 26.20 -15.40
C ILE A 98 -11.06 26.56 -14.30
N LYS A 99 -11.48 27.42 -13.37
CA LYS A 99 -10.71 27.78 -12.20
C LYS A 99 -10.90 26.74 -11.12
N ASP A 100 -9.83 26.06 -10.73
CA ASP A 100 -9.80 25.05 -9.69
C ASP A 100 -8.50 25.14 -8.88
N SER A 101 -8.53 24.60 -7.66
CA SER A 101 -7.34 24.52 -6.81
C SER A 101 -7.41 23.30 -5.86
N PRO A 102 -6.27 22.86 -5.32
CA PRO A 102 -6.25 21.86 -4.26
C PRO A 102 -7.11 22.26 -3.05
N GLU A 103 -7.18 23.55 -2.70
CA GLU A 103 -7.98 24.05 -1.58
C GLU A 103 -9.47 23.90 -1.85
N LEU A 104 -9.93 24.22 -3.07
CA LEU A 104 -11.34 24.03 -3.48
C LEU A 104 -11.70 22.55 -3.49
N MET A 105 -10.81 21.71 -4.01
CA MET A 105 -11.00 20.25 -3.98
C MET A 105 -11.06 19.72 -2.55
N LEU A 106 -10.21 20.24 -1.64
CA LEU A 106 -10.23 19.86 -0.23
C LEU A 106 -11.58 20.20 0.43
N GLN A 107 -12.12 21.40 0.16
CA GLN A 107 -13.43 21.80 0.68
C GLN A 107 -14.54 20.88 0.19
N ASP A 108 -14.54 20.52 -1.10
CA ASP A 108 -15.49 19.57 -1.66
C ASP A 108 -15.42 18.20 -0.98
N MET A 109 -14.20 17.70 -0.75
CA MET A 109 -14.00 16.40 -0.10
C MET A 109 -14.44 16.41 1.37
N ILE A 110 -14.14 17.48 2.12
CA ILE A 110 -14.61 17.62 3.52
C ILE A 110 -16.14 17.68 3.57
N LYS A 111 -16.75 18.46 2.67
CA LYS A 111 -18.22 18.56 2.57
C LYS A 111 -18.87 17.22 2.23
N SER A 112 -18.35 16.52 1.22
CA SER A 112 -18.86 15.20 0.80
C SER A 112 -18.66 14.14 1.90
N GLY A 113 -17.55 14.20 2.63
CA GLY A 113 -17.25 13.33 3.76
C GLY A 113 -17.99 13.67 5.05
N ARG A 114 -18.87 14.69 5.04
CA ARG A 114 -19.68 15.12 6.19
C ARG A 114 -18.87 15.33 7.48
N GLY A 115 -17.62 15.77 7.36
CA GLY A 115 -16.71 16.00 8.48
C GLY A 115 -16.09 14.74 9.11
N LEU A 116 -16.33 13.56 8.55
CA LEU A 116 -15.77 12.29 9.05
C LEU A 116 -14.36 12.02 8.51
N SER A 117 -13.90 12.79 7.53
CA SER A 117 -12.63 12.58 6.86
C SER A 117 -11.44 13.09 7.70
N HIS A 118 -10.32 12.39 7.63
CA HIS A 118 -9.05 12.85 8.19
C HIS A 118 -8.45 13.96 7.31
N VAL A 119 -8.59 15.22 7.73
CA VAL A 119 -8.25 16.41 6.93
C VAL A 119 -6.80 16.40 6.47
N ASP A 120 -5.85 15.97 7.31
CA ASP A 120 -4.43 15.94 6.94
C ASP A 120 -4.12 14.90 5.85
N LEU A 121 -4.84 13.76 5.84
CA LEU A 121 -4.76 12.80 4.75
C LEU A 121 -5.37 13.37 3.45
N LEU A 122 -6.49 14.07 3.55
CA LEU A 122 -7.11 14.75 2.39
C LEU A 122 -6.17 15.80 1.79
N LYS A 123 -5.48 16.60 2.62
CA LYS A 123 -4.49 17.57 2.13
C LYS A 123 -3.40 16.87 1.30
N ASN A 124 -2.83 15.77 1.81
CA ASN A 124 -1.83 15.01 1.07
C ASN A 124 -2.36 14.51 -0.28
N ILE A 125 -3.63 14.06 -0.31
CA ILE A 125 -4.28 13.63 -1.56
C ILE A 125 -4.41 14.80 -2.53
N VAL A 126 -5.07 15.90 -2.15
CA VAL A 126 -5.41 16.97 -3.08
C VAL A 126 -4.18 17.67 -3.66
N TYR A 127 -3.15 17.92 -2.85
CA TYR A 127 -1.88 18.47 -3.33
C TYR A 127 -1.06 17.46 -4.15
N GLY A 128 -1.30 16.16 -3.95
CA GLY A 128 -0.67 15.07 -4.71
C GLY A 128 -1.35 14.76 -6.05
N THR A 129 -2.57 15.25 -6.33
CA THR A 129 -3.32 14.83 -7.54
C THR A 129 -2.64 15.24 -8.83
N ARG A 130 -2.13 16.48 -8.93
CA ARG A 130 -1.47 16.96 -10.14
C ARG A 130 -0.14 16.23 -10.40
N PRO A 131 0.80 16.11 -9.44
CA PRO A 131 1.99 15.29 -9.62
C PRO A 131 1.70 13.83 -9.98
N ALA A 132 0.68 13.22 -9.36
CA ALA A 132 0.29 11.85 -9.67
C ALA A 132 -0.29 11.72 -11.10
N PHE A 133 -1.07 12.70 -11.56
CA PHE A 133 -1.55 12.75 -12.93
C PHE A 133 -0.37 12.86 -13.91
N ASP A 134 0.53 13.80 -13.71
CA ASP A 134 1.71 14.01 -14.57
C ASP A 134 2.61 12.75 -14.60
N PHE A 135 2.74 12.05 -13.47
CA PHE A 135 3.40 10.75 -13.40
C PHE A 135 2.74 9.71 -14.31
N THR A 136 1.42 9.60 -14.32
CA THR A 136 0.72 8.64 -15.18
C THR A 136 0.90 8.99 -16.66
N VAL A 137 0.84 10.27 -17.01
CA VAL A 137 1.07 10.76 -18.39
C VAL A 137 2.50 10.46 -18.84
N LYS A 138 3.50 10.68 -17.98
CA LYS A 138 4.91 10.33 -18.24
C LYS A 138 5.08 8.88 -18.69
N TYR A 139 4.29 7.97 -18.11
CA TYR A 139 4.33 6.54 -18.44
C TYR A 139 3.30 6.11 -19.50
N GLY A 140 2.73 7.08 -20.24
CA GLY A 140 1.96 6.81 -21.45
C GLY A 140 0.46 6.59 -21.23
N VAL A 141 -0.07 6.90 -20.04
CA VAL A 141 -1.50 6.89 -19.81
C VAL A 141 -2.18 7.97 -20.67
N LYS A 142 -3.24 7.59 -21.37
CA LYS A 142 -4.00 8.49 -22.24
C LYS A 142 -5.37 8.81 -21.62
N TYR A 143 -5.66 10.11 -21.54
CA TYR A 143 -6.92 10.61 -21.02
C TYR A 143 -7.78 11.17 -22.15
N LYS A 144 -9.10 11.21 -21.95
CA LYS A 144 -10.04 11.87 -22.86
C LYS A 144 -9.71 13.36 -22.96
N PRO A 145 -9.97 14.01 -24.11
CA PRO A 145 -9.58 15.40 -24.35
C PRO A 145 -10.57 16.43 -23.75
N PHE A 146 -11.31 16.06 -22.71
CA PHE A 146 -12.26 16.92 -22.00
C PHE A 146 -12.33 16.55 -20.52
N VAL A 147 -12.72 17.51 -19.69
CA VAL A 147 -12.90 17.34 -18.25
C VAL A 147 -14.35 16.97 -17.95
N GLN A 148 -14.58 16.01 -17.07
CA GLN A 148 -15.90 15.59 -16.62
C GLN A 148 -16.23 16.15 -15.24
N HIS A 149 -17.53 16.33 -15.00
CA HIS A 149 -18.06 16.76 -13.70
C HIS A 149 -18.78 15.58 -13.03
N PHE A 150 -18.24 15.09 -11.92
CA PHE A 150 -18.90 14.06 -11.12
C PHE A 150 -19.51 14.66 -9.85
N GLY A 151 -20.44 13.94 -9.24
CA GLY A 151 -21.10 14.36 -8.00
C GLY A 151 -20.11 14.61 -6.86
N GLY A 152 -20.43 15.61 -6.02
CA GLY A 152 -19.58 16.02 -4.89
C GLY A 152 -18.47 17.02 -5.24
N HIS A 153 -18.21 17.29 -6.52
CA HIS A 153 -17.27 18.31 -6.97
C HIS A 153 -18.00 19.62 -7.29
N SER A 154 -17.43 20.76 -6.88
CA SER A 154 -17.96 22.09 -7.20
C SER A 154 -17.67 22.54 -8.64
N VAL A 155 -16.61 21.97 -9.26
CA VAL A 155 -16.20 22.23 -10.64
C VAL A 155 -15.83 20.93 -11.35
N PRO A 156 -15.89 20.89 -12.71
CA PRO A 156 -15.37 19.77 -13.49
C PRO A 156 -13.87 19.59 -13.24
N ARG A 157 -13.45 18.39 -12.77
CA ARG A 157 -12.03 18.08 -12.51
C ARG A 157 -11.67 16.63 -12.79
N ILE A 158 -12.56 15.87 -13.40
CA ILE A 158 -12.34 14.45 -13.62
C ILE A 158 -11.67 14.23 -14.96
N MET A 159 -10.46 13.71 -14.91
CA MET A 159 -9.71 13.16 -16.03
C MET A 159 -10.07 11.69 -16.16
N GLN A 160 -10.67 11.28 -17.26
CA GLN A 160 -11.00 9.87 -17.48
C GLN A 160 -10.11 9.27 -18.57
N THR A 161 -9.62 8.05 -18.36
CA THR A 161 -8.87 7.33 -19.40
C THR A 161 -9.71 7.17 -20.67
N VAL A 162 -9.06 7.14 -21.83
CA VAL A 162 -9.72 6.91 -23.13
C VAL A 162 -10.55 5.63 -23.10
N GLU A 163 -10.06 4.61 -22.43
CA GLU A 163 -10.71 3.30 -22.32
C GLU A 163 -11.83 3.24 -21.28
N SER A 164 -12.01 4.32 -20.50
CA SER A 164 -13.01 4.37 -19.40
C SER A 164 -12.88 3.24 -18.39
N THR A 165 -11.67 2.75 -18.17
CA THR A 165 -11.32 1.72 -17.18
C THR A 165 -10.02 2.07 -16.48
N GLY A 166 -9.84 1.57 -15.26
CA GLY A 166 -8.57 1.68 -14.53
C GLY A 166 -7.43 0.90 -15.22
N GLY A 167 -7.78 -0.10 -16.04
CA GLY A 167 -6.85 -0.77 -16.95
C GLY A 167 -6.13 0.19 -17.89
N GLY A 168 -6.79 1.31 -18.27
CA GLY A 168 -6.15 2.38 -19.04
C GLY A 168 -5.00 3.08 -18.31
N ILE A 169 -4.91 2.96 -16.98
CA ILE A 169 -3.79 3.43 -16.16
C ILE A 169 -2.83 2.28 -15.85
N THR A 170 -3.35 1.15 -15.36
CA THR A 170 -2.49 0.06 -14.88
C THR A 170 -1.65 -0.59 -15.99
N ARG A 171 -2.21 -0.80 -17.19
CA ARG A 171 -1.47 -1.42 -18.29
C ARG A 171 -0.23 -0.63 -18.72
N PRO A 172 -0.31 0.68 -19.00
CA PRO A 172 0.89 1.47 -19.32
C PRO A 172 1.93 1.44 -18.19
N LEU A 173 1.51 1.50 -16.91
CA LEU A 173 2.43 1.43 -15.77
C LEU A 173 3.09 0.05 -15.65
N VAL A 174 2.36 -1.05 -15.90
CA VAL A 174 2.92 -2.41 -15.93
C VAL A 174 3.98 -2.54 -17.03
N GLU A 175 3.68 -2.05 -18.24
CA GLU A 175 4.66 -2.08 -19.34
C GLU A 175 5.89 -1.22 -19.04
N ALA A 176 5.70 -0.04 -18.46
CA ALA A 176 6.81 0.78 -18.00
C ALA A 176 7.68 0.08 -16.95
N ALA A 177 7.05 -0.59 -15.97
CA ALA A 177 7.76 -1.35 -14.94
C ALA A 177 8.60 -2.49 -15.54
N LYS A 178 8.04 -3.24 -16.49
CA LYS A 178 8.77 -4.28 -17.24
C LYS A 178 9.94 -3.69 -18.02
N ASN A 179 9.73 -2.61 -18.77
CA ASN A 179 10.75 -1.96 -19.59
C ASN A 179 11.90 -1.41 -18.74
N LEU A 180 11.63 -0.92 -17.54
CA LEU A 180 12.64 -0.49 -16.59
C LEU A 180 13.33 -1.67 -15.85
N GLY A 181 12.89 -2.90 -16.06
CA GLY A 181 13.47 -4.09 -15.46
C GLY A 181 13.10 -4.26 -13.98
N VAL A 182 11.86 -3.95 -13.60
CA VAL A 182 11.29 -4.40 -12.33
C VAL A 182 11.08 -5.91 -12.40
N ASP A 183 11.55 -6.65 -11.39
CA ASP A 183 11.36 -8.10 -11.27
C ASP A 183 9.93 -8.39 -10.78
N MET A 184 9.04 -8.77 -11.69
CA MET A 184 7.59 -8.84 -11.43
C MET A 184 7.09 -10.28 -11.40
N HIS A 185 6.45 -10.67 -10.29
CA HIS A 185 5.96 -12.02 -10.03
C HIS A 185 4.44 -12.05 -9.88
N LEU A 186 3.75 -12.87 -10.67
CA LEU A 186 2.34 -13.22 -10.51
C LEU A 186 2.19 -14.54 -9.74
N GLY A 187 1.03 -14.75 -9.11
CA GLY A 187 0.78 -15.93 -8.29
C GLY A 187 1.77 -16.02 -7.12
N CYS A 188 2.17 -14.88 -6.56
CA CYS A 188 3.11 -14.79 -5.46
C CYS A 188 2.45 -14.10 -4.26
N ALA A 189 1.90 -14.90 -3.35
CA ALA A 189 1.19 -14.41 -2.17
C ALA A 189 2.16 -14.20 -1.02
N VAL A 190 2.22 -12.97 -0.49
CA VAL A 190 2.97 -12.66 0.74
C VAL A 190 2.11 -13.05 1.94
N THR A 191 2.68 -13.84 2.86
CA THR A 191 1.99 -14.33 4.07
C THR A 191 2.45 -13.62 5.33
N ASP A 192 3.72 -13.24 5.41
CA ASP A 192 4.32 -12.64 6.60
C ASP A 192 5.40 -11.62 6.25
N LEU A 193 5.62 -10.70 7.17
CA LEU A 193 6.79 -9.83 7.20
C LEU A 193 7.88 -10.46 8.07
N ILE A 194 9.13 -10.36 7.65
CA ILE A 194 10.29 -10.81 8.42
C ILE A 194 10.95 -9.59 9.04
N LEU A 195 11.08 -9.61 10.36
CA LEU A 195 11.71 -8.54 11.12
C LEU A 195 13.08 -9.00 11.63
N ASN A 196 14.02 -8.07 11.72
CA ASN A 196 15.26 -8.28 12.45
C ASN A 196 15.05 -8.02 13.96
N ASN A 197 16.10 -8.21 14.74
CA ASN A 197 16.08 -8.05 16.21
C ASN A 197 15.75 -6.60 16.66
N GLU A 198 15.89 -5.62 15.77
CA GLU A 198 15.59 -4.21 16.00
C GLU A 198 14.15 -3.85 15.61
N GLY A 199 13.34 -4.83 15.16
CA GLY A 199 11.96 -4.63 14.71
C GLY A 199 11.85 -4.04 13.30
N ARG A 200 12.95 -3.97 12.54
CA ARG A 200 12.92 -3.51 11.14
C ARG A 200 12.51 -4.66 10.23
N VAL A 201 11.64 -4.36 9.25
CA VAL A 201 11.29 -5.32 8.19
C VAL A 201 12.47 -5.49 7.24
N ILE A 202 12.98 -6.72 7.12
CA ILE A 202 14.12 -7.10 6.29
C ILE A 202 13.75 -8.07 5.16
N GLY A 203 12.49 -8.48 5.07
CA GLY A 203 12.03 -9.40 4.04
C GLY A 203 10.59 -9.84 4.24
N VAL A 204 10.20 -10.81 3.44
CA VAL A 204 8.84 -11.36 3.43
C VAL A 204 8.87 -12.88 3.24
N LYS A 205 7.88 -13.58 3.82
CA LYS A 205 7.57 -14.95 3.43
C LYS A 205 6.52 -14.93 2.33
N VAL A 206 6.69 -15.79 1.35
CA VAL A 206 5.82 -15.85 0.18
C VAL A 206 5.44 -17.29 -0.17
N LEU A 207 4.32 -17.44 -0.85
CA LEU A 207 3.93 -18.66 -1.53
C LEU A 207 4.01 -18.39 -3.04
N GLU A 208 5.04 -18.92 -3.71
CA GLU A 208 5.15 -18.89 -5.19
C GLU A 208 4.19 -19.89 -5.82
N ARG A 209 3.71 -19.62 -7.02
CA ARG A 209 2.71 -20.43 -7.74
C ARG A 209 1.42 -20.60 -6.94
N HIS A 210 1.05 -19.54 -6.20
CA HIS A 210 -0.18 -19.49 -5.44
C HIS A 210 -1.41 -19.48 -6.37
N ASP A 211 -2.38 -20.33 -6.09
CA ASP A 211 -3.72 -20.28 -6.69
C ASP A 211 -4.65 -19.54 -5.71
N TYR A 212 -5.04 -18.32 -6.03
CA TYR A 212 -5.88 -17.47 -5.18
C TYR A 212 -7.22 -18.08 -4.78
N ARG A 213 -7.66 -19.14 -5.47
CA ARG A 213 -8.87 -19.92 -5.15
C ARG A 213 -8.64 -21.01 -4.10
N LYS A 214 -7.40 -21.25 -3.71
CA LYS A 214 -7.01 -22.28 -2.75
C LYS A 214 -6.13 -21.68 -1.67
N GLU A 215 -6.65 -21.64 -0.45
CA GLU A 215 -5.86 -21.19 0.69
C GLU A 215 -4.55 -21.99 0.81
N ASN A 216 -3.49 -21.32 1.24
CA ASN A 216 -2.18 -21.91 1.50
C ASN A 216 -1.59 -22.73 0.34
N SER A 217 -2.06 -22.51 -0.90
CA SER A 217 -1.45 -23.11 -2.08
C SER A 217 -0.14 -22.44 -2.44
N GLY A 218 0.74 -23.15 -3.12
CA GLY A 218 2.02 -22.62 -3.60
C GLY A 218 3.23 -23.22 -2.89
N VAL A 219 4.41 -22.74 -3.26
CA VAL A 219 5.70 -23.17 -2.72
C VAL A 219 6.25 -22.11 -1.80
N PRO A 220 6.51 -22.42 -0.52
CA PRO A 220 7.07 -21.46 0.43
C PRO A 220 8.47 -21.00 0.00
N GLN A 221 8.70 -19.70 0.05
CA GLN A 221 9.97 -19.03 -0.20
C GLN A 221 10.17 -17.88 0.78
N VAL A 222 11.39 -17.39 0.87
CA VAL A 222 11.77 -16.28 1.75
C VAL A 222 12.55 -15.25 0.95
N TYR A 223 12.01 -14.03 0.83
CA TYR A 223 12.64 -12.96 0.07
C TYR A 223 13.13 -11.83 0.96
N GLY A 224 14.36 -11.37 0.70
CA GLY A 224 15.01 -10.31 1.46
C GLY A 224 14.89 -8.94 0.81
N ALA A 225 14.70 -7.91 1.64
CA ALA A 225 14.65 -6.51 1.25
C ALA A 225 15.78 -5.73 1.95
N ARG A 226 16.78 -5.28 1.21
CA ARG A 226 17.92 -4.54 1.79
C ARG A 226 17.53 -3.16 2.31
N LYS A 227 16.63 -2.47 1.60
CA LYS A 227 16.20 -1.10 1.94
C LYS A 227 14.84 -1.06 2.59
N GLY A 228 13.88 -1.89 2.14
CA GLY A 228 12.55 -1.95 2.75
C GLY A 228 11.51 -2.66 1.93
N VAL A 229 10.33 -2.78 2.53
CA VAL A 229 9.13 -3.39 1.93
C VAL A 229 8.04 -2.34 1.85
N VAL A 230 7.41 -2.22 0.68
CA VAL A 230 6.23 -1.36 0.47
C VAL A 230 4.99 -2.24 0.48
N ALA A 231 4.13 -2.06 1.47
CA ALA A 231 2.84 -2.74 1.55
C ALA A 231 1.78 -1.96 0.74
N ALA A 232 1.54 -2.39 -0.50
CA ALA A 232 0.53 -1.84 -1.40
C ALA A 232 -0.60 -2.83 -1.66
N THR A 233 -1.00 -3.57 -0.62
CA THR A 233 -1.87 -4.75 -0.65
C THR A 233 -3.34 -4.44 -0.94
N GLY A 234 -3.74 -3.17 -0.95
CA GLY A 234 -5.13 -2.75 -1.15
C GLY A 234 -5.99 -2.93 0.10
N GLY A 235 -7.30 -3.10 -0.10
CA GLY A 235 -8.25 -3.23 0.99
C GLY A 235 -8.37 -4.66 1.52
N PHE A 236 -8.97 -4.79 2.71
CA PHE A 236 -9.15 -6.08 3.41
C PHE A 236 -10.62 -6.54 3.44
N SER A 237 -11.49 -5.97 2.63
CA SER A 237 -12.94 -6.22 2.71
C SER A 237 -13.36 -7.67 2.41
N GLN A 238 -12.50 -8.48 1.79
CA GLN A 238 -12.72 -9.92 1.62
C GLN A 238 -12.37 -10.74 2.88
N ASN A 239 -11.60 -10.18 3.81
CA ASN A 239 -11.35 -10.86 5.09
C ASN A 239 -12.59 -10.70 6.01
N VAL A 240 -13.53 -11.65 5.87
CA VAL A 240 -14.80 -11.62 6.61
C VAL A 240 -14.59 -11.56 8.11
N ALA A 241 -13.69 -12.37 8.66
CA ALA A 241 -13.41 -12.40 10.09
C ALA A 241 -12.89 -11.04 10.58
N PHE A 242 -11.96 -10.41 9.84
CA PHE A 242 -11.40 -9.11 10.22
C PHE A 242 -12.41 -7.97 10.07
N ARG A 243 -13.19 -7.93 8.96
CA ARG A 243 -14.19 -6.88 8.79
C ARG A 243 -15.32 -6.96 9.82
N MET A 244 -15.74 -8.17 10.22
CA MET A 244 -16.74 -8.38 11.29
C MET A 244 -16.24 -7.97 12.68
N GLN A 245 -14.92 -7.97 12.92
CA GLN A 245 -14.35 -7.40 14.15
C GLN A 245 -14.48 -5.86 14.19
N GLN A 246 -14.50 -5.21 13.02
CA GLN A 246 -14.70 -3.76 12.92
C GLN A 246 -16.20 -3.40 13.01
N ASP A 247 -17.03 -4.16 12.31
CA ASP A 247 -18.48 -4.02 12.28
C ASP A 247 -19.14 -5.40 12.10
N PRO A 248 -19.83 -5.94 13.13
CA PRO A 248 -20.46 -7.25 13.08
C PRO A 248 -21.54 -7.40 11.98
N THR A 249 -22.07 -6.29 11.45
CA THR A 249 -23.06 -6.32 10.35
C THR A 249 -22.43 -6.64 9.00
N LEU A 250 -21.10 -6.53 8.87
CA LEU A 250 -20.36 -6.82 7.64
C LEU A 250 -20.08 -8.32 7.45
N GLY A 251 -21.17 -9.11 7.50
CA GLY A 251 -21.12 -10.57 7.46
C GLY A 251 -20.74 -11.16 6.09
N PRO A 252 -20.74 -12.53 5.98
CA PRO A 252 -20.27 -13.23 4.79
C PRO A 252 -21.11 -12.99 3.54
N ASN A 253 -22.34 -12.52 3.68
CA ASN A 253 -23.24 -12.25 2.54
C ASN A 253 -22.93 -10.96 1.77
N LEU A 254 -21.94 -10.17 2.23
CA LEU A 254 -21.49 -8.98 1.53
C LEU A 254 -20.36 -9.33 0.57
N GLU A 255 -20.60 -9.12 -0.71
CA GLU A 255 -19.61 -9.30 -1.77
C GLU A 255 -18.53 -8.22 -1.73
N SER A 256 -17.34 -8.56 -2.21
CA SER A 256 -16.20 -7.66 -2.33
C SER A 256 -15.41 -7.97 -3.60
N THR A 257 -14.85 -6.94 -4.21
CA THR A 257 -13.91 -7.07 -5.33
C THR A 257 -12.47 -7.37 -4.86
N ASN A 258 -12.19 -7.34 -3.57
CA ASN A 258 -10.91 -7.82 -3.02
C ASN A 258 -10.90 -9.37 -3.02
N HIS A 259 -9.71 -9.94 -3.21
CA HIS A 259 -9.49 -11.40 -3.20
C HIS A 259 -8.47 -11.78 -2.15
#